data_72e5017f30870dd82161947c75cf72ba
#
_entry.id   72e5017f30870dd82161947c75cf72ba
#
_cell.length_a   1.000
_cell.length_b   1.000
_cell.length_c   1.000
_cell.angle_alpha   90.00
_cell.angle_beta   90.00
_cell.angle_gamma   90.00
#
_symmetry.space_group_name_H-M   'P 1'
#
loop_
_entity.id
_entity.type
_entity.pdbx_description
1 polymer ?
#
loop_
_entity_poly.entity_id
_entity_poly.type
_entity_poly.pdbx_seq_one_letter_code
_entity_poly.pdbx_strand_id
1 'polypeptide(L)'
;MPIYDDILATIGRTPIVKINKIPDEKCANLFGKLEMFNPAGSVKDRIGMAMIEDAEKKGLIKPGDTIVEPTSGNTGIALAMVATVKGYKAVFTMPETMSLERRALLRYFGAEIVLTEGPKA
;
A
#
# COMPACT_ATOMS: atom_id res chain seq x y z
N MET A 1 -2.99 -5.13 25.74
CA MET A 1 -3.19 -4.93 24.29
C MET A 1 -2.61 -3.56 23.96
N PRO A 2 -1.73 -3.39 22.96
CA PRO A 2 -1.18 -2.08 22.61
C PRO A 2 -2.25 -1.18 22.01
N ILE A 3 -2.20 0.10 22.33
CA ILE A 3 -2.98 1.16 21.71
C ILE A 3 -2.00 1.94 20.82
N TYR A 4 -2.35 2.19 19.58
CA TYR A 4 -1.55 2.91 18.61
C TYR A 4 -2.20 4.25 18.30
N ASP A 5 -1.38 5.26 17.99
CA ASP A 5 -1.86 6.61 17.70
C ASP A 5 -2.63 6.67 16.36
N ASP A 6 -2.19 5.88 15.38
CA ASP A 6 -2.85 5.75 14.08
C ASP A 6 -2.61 4.38 13.45
N ILE A 7 -3.22 4.16 12.29
CA ILE A 7 -3.15 2.89 11.57
C ILE A 7 -1.74 2.63 11.01
N LEU A 8 -0.92 3.65 10.73
CA LEU A 8 0.42 3.50 10.17
C LEU A 8 1.36 2.81 11.16
N ALA A 9 1.16 3.03 12.47
CA ALA A 9 1.94 2.38 13.52
C ALA A 9 1.72 0.85 13.58
N THR A 10 0.71 0.33 12.89
CA THR A 10 0.43 -1.12 12.77
C THR A 10 1.13 -1.77 11.57
N ILE A 11 1.76 -1.00 10.69
CA ILE A 11 2.49 -1.53 9.52
C ILE A 11 3.66 -2.39 9.97
N GLY A 12 3.76 -3.55 9.38
CA GLY A 12 4.84 -4.49 9.70
C GLY A 12 4.48 -5.45 10.83
N ARG A 13 5.50 -6.06 11.45
CA ARG A 13 5.35 -7.13 12.47
C ARG A 13 4.40 -8.26 12.03
N THR A 14 4.32 -8.48 10.73
CA THR A 14 3.44 -9.50 10.14
C THR A 14 3.84 -10.89 10.61
N PRO A 15 2.85 -11.79 10.84
CA PRO A 15 3.11 -13.14 11.31
C PRO A 15 3.95 -13.96 10.33
N ILE A 16 4.63 -14.96 10.88
CA ILE A 16 5.29 -16.00 10.09
C ILE A 16 4.66 -17.33 10.46
N VAL A 17 4.28 -18.13 9.46
CA VAL A 17 3.71 -19.47 9.67
C VAL A 17 4.56 -20.53 9.01
N LYS A 18 4.66 -21.68 9.63
CA LYS A 18 5.31 -22.86 9.05
C LYS A 18 4.38 -23.49 8.02
N ILE A 19 4.92 -23.83 6.85
CA ILE A 19 4.20 -24.53 5.79
C ILE A 19 4.41 -26.04 6.01
N ASN A 20 3.33 -26.75 6.34
CA ASN A 20 3.43 -28.15 6.78
C ASN A 20 3.01 -29.17 5.73
N LYS A 21 2.21 -28.78 4.72
CA LYS A 21 1.60 -29.74 3.77
C LYS A 21 2.28 -29.81 2.40
N ILE A 22 3.02 -28.76 2.02
CA ILE A 22 3.68 -28.69 0.71
C ILE A 22 5.05 -29.36 0.72
N PRO A 23 5.92 -29.11 1.74
CA PRO A 23 7.21 -29.78 1.82
C PRO A 23 7.06 -31.25 2.14
N ASP A 24 7.86 -32.11 1.52
CA ASP A 24 8.05 -33.50 1.93
C ASP A 24 9.07 -33.61 3.08
N GLU A 25 9.24 -34.82 3.62
CA GLU A 25 10.16 -35.08 4.76
C GLU A 25 11.64 -34.78 4.45
N LYS A 26 12.01 -34.66 3.18
CA LYS A 26 13.39 -34.40 2.72
C LYS A 26 13.64 -32.92 2.45
N CYS A 27 12.60 -32.10 2.47
CA CYS A 27 12.70 -30.67 2.21
C CYS A 27 13.20 -29.88 3.43
N ALA A 28 13.75 -28.71 3.16
CA ALA A 28 14.02 -27.72 4.18
C ALA A 28 12.71 -27.24 4.87
N ASN A 29 12.81 -26.73 6.09
CA ASN A 29 11.68 -26.08 6.73
C ASN A 29 11.30 -24.82 5.93
N LEU A 30 10.04 -24.74 5.51
CA LEU A 30 9.49 -23.60 4.79
C LEU A 30 8.61 -22.75 5.71
N PHE A 31 8.77 -21.45 5.61
CA PHE A 31 7.99 -20.48 6.36
C PHE A 31 7.42 -19.42 5.41
N GLY A 32 6.17 -19.08 5.59
CA GLY A 32 5.48 -18.00 4.87
C GLY A 32 5.32 -16.77 5.75
N LYS A 33 5.83 -15.61 5.32
CA LYS A 33 5.58 -14.34 5.98
C LYS A 33 4.30 -13.72 5.42
N LEU A 34 3.31 -13.50 6.29
CA LEU A 34 1.95 -13.14 5.90
C LEU A 34 1.80 -11.62 5.75
N GLU A 35 2.30 -11.07 4.66
CA GLU A 35 2.25 -9.63 4.41
C GLU A 35 0.83 -9.07 4.16
N MET A 36 -0.17 -9.93 3.94
CA MET A 36 -1.58 -9.53 3.90
C MET A 36 -2.11 -9.00 5.25
N PHE A 37 -1.39 -9.21 6.34
CA PHE A 37 -1.75 -8.66 7.66
C PHE A 37 -1.33 -7.21 7.87
N ASN A 38 -0.67 -6.59 6.90
CA ASN A 38 -0.52 -5.14 6.93
C ASN A 38 -1.89 -4.44 6.77
N PRO A 39 -2.07 -3.23 7.29
CA PRO A 39 -3.39 -2.58 7.38
C PRO A 39 -4.07 -2.33 6.03
N ALA A 40 -3.33 -2.05 4.95
CA ALA A 40 -3.87 -1.97 3.60
C ALA A 40 -3.75 -3.31 2.82
N GLY A 41 -3.37 -4.39 3.50
CA GLY A 41 -3.45 -5.76 3.01
C GLY A 41 -2.26 -6.22 2.17
N SER A 42 -1.12 -5.54 2.17
CA SER A 42 0.03 -6.00 1.37
C SER A 42 1.38 -5.54 1.91
N VAL A 43 2.46 -6.14 1.37
CA VAL A 43 3.84 -5.69 1.62
C VAL A 43 4.08 -4.24 1.19
N LYS A 44 3.24 -3.68 0.30
CA LYS A 44 3.40 -2.32 -0.21
C LYS A 44 3.12 -1.24 0.83
N ASP A 45 2.45 -1.57 1.90
CA ASP A 45 2.26 -0.66 3.04
C ASP A 45 3.60 -0.20 3.60
N ARG A 46 4.58 -1.12 3.68
CA ARG A 46 5.96 -0.78 4.09
C ARG A 46 6.62 0.20 3.15
N ILE A 47 6.48 -0.03 1.83
CA ILE A 47 7.09 0.81 0.80
C ILE A 47 6.42 2.18 0.79
N GLY A 48 5.09 2.24 0.81
CA GLY A 48 4.33 3.49 0.83
C GLY A 48 4.72 4.38 2.00
N MET A 49 4.80 3.81 3.21
CA MET A 49 5.25 4.53 4.40
C MET A 49 6.69 5.04 4.26
N ALA A 50 7.62 4.15 3.87
CA ALA A 50 9.04 4.49 3.78
C ALA A 50 9.32 5.58 2.73
N MET A 51 8.62 5.57 1.59
CA MET A 51 8.76 6.59 0.54
C MET A 51 8.36 7.98 1.06
N ILE A 52 7.23 8.08 1.74
CA ILE A 52 6.74 9.35 2.28
C ILE A 52 7.65 9.86 3.40
N GLU A 53 8.04 9.00 4.34
CA GLU A 53 8.93 9.38 5.44
C GLU A 53 10.32 9.81 4.95
N ASP A 54 10.86 9.16 3.93
CA ASP A 54 12.15 9.56 3.34
C ASP A 54 12.04 10.92 2.65
N ALA A 55 10.94 11.16 1.92
CA ALA A 55 10.69 12.44 1.28
C ALA A 55 10.50 13.58 2.32
N GLU A 56 9.80 13.32 3.41
CA GLU A 56 9.66 14.25 4.55
C GLU A 56 11.02 14.58 5.18
N LYS A 57 11.83 13.56 5.48
CA LYS A 57 13.17 13.72 6.06
C LYS A 57 14.12 14.55 5.18
N LYS A 58 13.95 14.44 3.86
CA LYS A 58 14.71 15.21 2.87
C LYS A 58 14.13 16.61 2.62
N GLY A 59 13.00 16.95 3.22
CA GLY A 59 12.31 18.22 3.02
C GLY A 59 11.73 18.40 1.62
N LEU A 60 11.48 17.29 0.90
CA LEU A 60 10.94 17.31 -0.46
C LEU A 60 9.42 17.50 -0.47
N ILE A 61 8.75 17.11 0.60
CA ILE A 61 7.29 17.24 0.76
C ILE A 61 6.96 17.68 2.19
N LYS A 62 5.81 18.30 2.34
CA LYS A 62 5.21 18.69 3.64
C LYS A 62 3.71 18.44 3.63
N PRO A 63 3.06 18.29 4.79
CA PRO A 63 1.61 18.13 4.88
C PRO A 63 0.87 19.20 4.06
N GLY A 64 -0.14 18.76 3.30
CA GLY A 64 -0.88 19.58 2.35
C GLY A 64 -0.39 19.52 0.90
N ASP A 65 0.82 19.03 0.66
CA ASP A 65 1.31 18.82 -0.70
C ASP A 65 0.56 17.66 -1.40
N THR A 66 0.69 17.60 -2.73
CA THR A 66 0.03 16.59 -3.55
C THR A 66 1.02 15.54 -4.00
N ILE A 67 0.73 14.29 -3.71
CA ILE A 67 1.47 13.11 -4.20
C ILE A 67 0.81 12.67 -5.49
N VAL A 68 1.59 12.57 -6.57
CA VAL A 68 1.12 12.08 -7.88
C VAL A 68 1.89 10.82 -8.25
N GLU A 69 1.19 9.74 -8.56
CA GLU A 69 1.82 8.46 -8.89
C GLU A 69 1.02 7.71 -9.95
N PRO A 70 1.66 7.18 -11.01
CA PRO A 70 1.01 6.31 -11.98
C PRO A 70 0.92 4.88 -11.42
N THR A 71 -0.14 4.59 -10.71
CA THR A 71 -0.31 3.28 -10.07
C THR A 71 -1.78 2.87 -9.99
N SER A 72 -2.01 1.59 -10.18
CA SER A 72 -3.32 0.97 -10.01
C SER A 72 -3.29 -0.23 -9.06
N GLY A 73 -2.12 -0.53 -8.52
CA GLY A 73 -1.88 -1.69 -7.68
C GLY A 73 -1.82 -1.37 -6.19
N ASN A 74 -1.28 -2.33 -5.44
CA ASN A 74 -1.14 -2.23 -3.98
C ASN A 74 -0.27 -1.05 -3.53
N THR A 75 0.66 -0.59 -4.37
CA THR A 75 1.46 0.62 -4.09
C THR A 75 0.57 1.85 -3.98
N GLY A 76 -0.38 2.03 -4.92
CA GLY A 76 -1.34 3.12 -4.86
C GLY A 76 -2.23 3.06 -3.62
N ILE A 77 -2.70 1.86 -3.26
CA ILE A 77 -3.51 1.66 -2.05
C ILE A 77 -2.72 2.06 -0.80
N ALA A 78 -1.47 1.62 -0.69
CA ALA A 78 -0.60 1.97 0.43
C ALA A 78 -0.31 3.47 0.50
N LEU A 79 0.02 4.10 -0.63
CA LEU A 79 0.26 5.54 -0.70
C LEU A 79 -1.00 6.35 -0.35
N ALA A 80 -2.19 5.90 -0.80
CA ALA A 80 -3.45 6.56 -0.47
C ALA A 80 -3.71 6.53 1.05
N MET A 81 -3.53 5.37 1.69
CA MET A 81 -3.67 5.24 3.14
C MET A 81 -2.69 6.15 3.88
N VAL A 82 -1.40 6.13 3.52
CA VAL A 82 -0.37 6.95 4.17
C VAL A 82 -0.64 8.44 3.96
N ALA A 83 -1.00 8.84 2.73
CA ALA A 83 -1.32 10.21 2.39
C ALA A 83 -2.48 10.74 3.23
N THR A 84 -3.55 9.97 3.35
CA THR A 84 -4.72 10.35 4.15
C THR A 84 -4.38 10.58 5.61
N VAL A 85 -3.62 9.65 6.23
CA VAL A 85 -3.25 9.77 7.65
C VAL A 85 -2.32 10.96 7.89
N LYS A 86 -1.37 11.20 6.99
CA LYS A 86 -0.36 12.26 7.12
C LYS A 86 -0.81 13.63 6.58
N GLY A 87 -2.02 13.75 6.02
CA GLY A 87 -2.57 15.01 5.53
C GLY A 87 -2.04 15.46 4.17
N TYR A 88 -1.65 14.52 3.31
CA TYR A 88 -1.31 14.75 1.91
C TYR A 88 -2.52 14.57 1.01
N LYS A 89 -2.53 15.25 -0.13
CA LYS A 89 -3.42 14.94 -1.24
C LYS A 89 -2.81 13.82 -2.08
N ALA A 90 -3.61 12.87 -2.55
CA ALA A 90 -3.15 11.80 -3.41
C ALA A 90 -3.91 11.83 -4.74
N VAL A 91 -3.18 11.85 -5.83
CA VAL A 91 -3.71 11.80 -7.21
C VAL A 91 -3.05 10.64 -7.93
N PHE A 92 -3.85 9.67 -8.37
CA PHE A 92 -3.35 8.51 -9.10
C PHE A 92 -3.83 8.48 -10.53
N THR A 93 -2.89 8.27 -11.46
CA THR A 93 -3.22 8.06 -12.86
C THR A 93 -3.26 6.57 -13.15
N MET A 94 -4.28 6.12 -13.87
CA MET A 94 -4.44 4.72 -14.25
C MET A 94 -5.29 4.57 -15.50
N PRO A 95 -5.11 3.46 -16.26
CA PRO A 95 -5.95 3.19 -17.42
C PRO A 95 -7.42 2.99 -17.04
N GLU A 96 -8.32 3.43 -17.92
CA GLU A 96 -9.77 3.24 -17.75
C GLU A 96 -10.21 1.77 -17.74
N THR A 97 -9.34 0.85 -18.16
CA THR A 97 -9.57 -0.60 -18.11
C THR A 97 -9.43 -1.19 -16.71
N MET A 98 -8.95 -0.40 -15.75
CA MET A 98 -8.82 -0.87 -14.36
C MET A 98 -10.17 -1.11 -13.69
N SER A 99 -10.23 -2.13 -12.84
CA SER A 99 -11.47 -2.56 -12.19
C SER A 99 -12.12 -1.46 -11.35
N LEU A 100 -13.45 -1.47 -11.30
CA LEU A 100 -14.23 -0.50 -10.53
C LEU A 100 -13.96 -0.62 -9.04
N GLU A 101 -13.70 -1.84 -8.53
CA GLU A 101 -13.40 -2.12 -7.13
C GLU A 101 -12.11 -1.41 -6.68
N ARG A 102 -11.07 -1.42 -7.53
CA ARG A 102 -9.81 -0.72 -7.24
C ARG A 102 -9.99 0.78 -7.20
N ARG A 103 -10.75 1.33 -8.14
CA ARG A 103 -11.09 2.76 -8.15
C ARG A 103 -11.88 3.15 -6.91
N ALA A 104 -12.86 2.32 -6.51
CA ALA A 104 -13.65 2.54 -5.31
C ALA A 104 -12.77 2.53 -4.05
N LEU A 105 -11.86 1.58 -3.94
CA LEU A 105 -10.96 1.47 -2.79
C LEU A 105 -10.03 2.69 -2.67
N LEU A 106 -9.44 3.14 -3.77
CA LEU A 106 -8.58 4.34 -3.76
C LEU A 106 -9.36 5.60 -3.39
N ARG A 107 -10.58 5.75 -3.91
CA ARG A 107 -11.47 6.87 -3.53
C ARG A 107 -11.90 6.79 -2.07
N TYR A 108 -12.11 5.58 -1.55
CA TYR A 108 -12.41 5.37 -0.13
C TYR A 108 -11.30 5.91 0.77
N PHE A 109 -10.03 5.76 0.36
CA PHE A 109 -8.88 6.38 1.01
C PHE A 109 -8.70 7.87 0.65
N GLY A 110 -9.67 8.51 0.00
CA GLY A 110 -9.62 9.95 -0.30
C GLY A 110 -8.76 10.34 -1.51
N ALA A 111 -8.29 9.39 -2.30
CA ALA A 111 -7.48 9.69 -3.46
C ALA A 111 -8.32 10.16 -4.66
N GLU A 112 -7.81 11.13 -5.39
CA GLU A 112 -8.30 11.52 -6.71
C GLU A 112 -7.76 10.53 -7.76
N ILE A 113 -8.59 10.19 -8.76
CA ILE A 113 -8.22 9.29 -9.84
C ILE A 113 -8.36 9.99 -11.16
N VAL A 114 -7.26 10.05 -11.90
CA VAL A 114 -7.23 10.54 -13.29
C VAL A 114 -7.12 9.32 -14.21
N LEU A 115 -8.15 9.11 -15.02
CA LEU A 115 -8.17 8.00 -15.96
C LEU A 115 -7.44 8.39 -17.24
N THR A 116 -6.61 7.48 -17.73
CA THR A 116 -5.96 7.56 -19.02
C THR A 116 -6.62 6.60 -20.01
N GLU A 117 -6.49 6.87 -21.31
CA GLU A 117 -6.92 5.92 -22.34
C GLU A 117 -6.24 4.56 -22.12
N GLY A 118 -7.01 3.49 -22.25
CA GLY A 118 -6.48 2.13 -22.24
C GLY A 118 -5.64 1.86 -23.50
N PRO A 119 -4.80 0.79 -23.48
CA PRO A 119 -4.10 0.36 -24.68
C PRO A 119 -5.14 0.12 -25.80
N LYS A 120 -4.94 0.77 -26.94
CA LYS A 120 -5.73 0.49 -28.16
C LYS A 120 -5.34 -0.91 -28.61
N ALA A 121 -6.34 -1.80 -28.77
CA ALA A 121 -6.18 -3.14 -29.30
C ALA A 121 -5.68 -3.12 -30.75
#